data_0ccea1394a15cd2de76242d497c41728
#
_entry.id   0ccea1394a15cd2de76242d497c41728
#
_cell.length_a   1.000
_cell.length_b   1.000
_cell.length_c   1.000
_cell.angle_alpha   90.00
_cell.angle_beta   90.00
_cell.angle_gamma   90.00
#
_symmetry.space_group_name_H-M   'P 1'
#
loop_
_entity.id
_entity.type
_entity.pdbx_description
1 polymer ?
#
loop_
_entity_poly.entity_id
_entity_poly.type
_entity_poly.pdbx_seq_one_letter_code
_entity_poly.pdbx_strand_id
1 'polypeptide(L)'
;MSGPRLEPSAMDVEHLAAIRASVEALQRRAIAAHVRPGDVVLDVAPQAHAGVRPLLPGGVTLETLDLDPGAGATYTADLCAENPDVPGDRFACVFCTEVLEHTLQPFDAVRELHRILVPGGHLVLTTPFNFRIHGPLPDCWRFTEHGLRALLGAFEIVELAAVETPDRPLMPIHYRTIARKAA
;
A
#
# COMPACT_ATOMS: atom_id res chain seq x y z
N MET A 1 12.35 -15.62 -24.93
CA MET A 1 11.51 -16.85 -24.94
C MET A 1 10.45 -16.67 -23.87
N SER A 2 9.21 -16.43 -24.26
CA SER A 2 8.08 -16.39 -23.33
C SER A 2 7.76 -17.83 -22.92
N GLY A 3 8.10 -18.20 -21.69
CA GLY A 3 7.65 -19.46 -21.09
C GLY A 3 6.11 -19.53 -21.05
N PRO A 4 5.54 -20.72 -20.88
CA PRO A 4 4.09 -20.85 -20.81
C PRO A 4 3.54 -19.96 -19.69
N ARG A 5 2.58 -19.10 -20.02
CA ARG A 5 1.78 -18.40 -18.99
C ARG A 5 1.02 -19.46 -18.23
N LEU A 6 1.42 -19.74 -17.02
CA LEU A 6 0.68 -20.63 -16.13
C LEU A 6 -0.62 -19.94 -15.75
N GLU A 7 -1.74 -20.56 -16.09
CA GLU A 7 -3.06 -20.10 -15.67
C GLU A 7 -3.13 -20.03 -14.12
N PRO A 8 -3.83 -19.02 -13.56
CA PRO A 8 -4.05 -18.97 -12.13
C PRO A 8 -4.83 -20.21 -11.65
N SER A 9 -4.45 -20.74 -10.51
CA SER A 9 -5.24 -21.79 -9.85
C SER A 9 -6.56 -21.22 -9.29
N ALA A 10 -7.51 -22.07 -8.95
CA ALA A 10 -8.73 -21.65 -8.25
C ALA A 10 -8.40 -20.90 -6.95
N MET A 11 -7.40 -21.38 -6.20
CA MET A 11 -6.92 -20.72 -4.98
C MET A 11 -6.36 -19.30 -5.27
N ASP A 12 -5.60 -19.11 -6.34
CA ASP A 12 -5.08 -17.79 -6.71
C ASP A 12 -6.22 -16.82 -7.02
N VAL A 13 -7.28 -17.27 -7.68
CA VAL A 13 -8.47 -16.45 -7.99
C VAL A 13 -9.22 -16.07 -6.72
N GLU A 14 -9.43 -17.03 -5.81
CA GLU A 14 -10.08 -16.80 -4.52
C GLU A 14 -9.27 -15.84 -3.65
N HIS A 15 -7.96 -16.03 -3.57
CA HIS A 15 -7.07 -15.16 -2.80
C HIS A 15 -7.06 -13.74 -3.37
N LEU A 16 -6.98 -13.57 -4.68
CA LEU A 16 -7.05 -12.25 -5.31
C LEU A 16 -8.37 -11.53 -4.98
N ALA A 17 -9.48 -12.24 -5.03
CA ALA A 17 -10.78 -11.68 -4.67
C ALA A 17 -10.83 -11.26 -3.19
N ALA A 18 -10.29 -12.08 -2.29
CA ALA A 18 -10.20 -11.78 -0.86
C ALA A 18 -9.29 -10.56 -0.59
N ILE A 19 -8.13 -10.48 -1.24
CA ILE A 19 -7.21 -9.33 -1.16
C ILE A 19 -7.94 -8.06 -1.58
N ARG A 20 -8.54 -8.04 -2.77
CA ARG A 20 -9.25 -6.84 -3.30
C ARG A 20 -10.37 -6.37 -2.37
N ALA A 21 -11.21 -7.28 -1.91
CA ALA A 21 -12.29 -6.95 -0.97
C ALA A 21 -11.75 -6.39 0.35
N SER A 22 -10.67 -6.96 0.87
CA SER A 22 -10.04 -6.53 2.11
C SER A 22 -9.36 -5.17 1.96
N VAL A 23 -8.66 -4.91 0.84
CA VAL A 23 -8.04 -3.61 0.52
C VAL A 23 -9.11 -2.53 0.46
N GLU A 24 -10.19 -2.73 -0.30
CA GLU A 24 -11.28 -1.76 -0.40
C GLU A 24 -11.94 -1.48 0.96
N ALA A 25 -12.21 -2.51 1.75
CA ALA A 25 -12.77 -2.36 3.08
C ALA A 25 -11.86 -1.56 4.02
N LEU A 26 -10.53 -1.80 3.96
CA LEU A 26 -9.54 -1.04 4.73
C LEU A 26 -9.51 0.42 4.30
N GLN A 27 -9.44 0.68 2.99
CA GLN A 27 -9.42 2.04 2.43
C GLN A 27 -10.66 2.83 2.86
N ARG A 28 -11.87 2.26 2.74
CA ARG A 28 -13.12 2.89 3.18
C ARG A 28 -13.11 3.24 4.67
N ARG A 29 -12.67 2.33 5.53
CA ARG A 29 -12.58 2.56 6.98
C ARG A 29 -11.54 3.65 7.31
N ALA A 30 -10.37 3.58 6.70
CA ALA A 30 -9.30 4.55 6.91
C ALA A 30 -9.72 5.96 6.46
N ILE A 31 -10.35 6.08 5.29
CA ILE A 31 -10.88 7.36 4.80
C ILE A 31 -11.92 7.92 5.76
N ALA A 32 -12.90 7.12 6.17
CA ALA A 32 -13.95 7.56 7.09
C ALA A 32 -13.40 8.02 8.46
N ALA A 33 -12.35 7.37 8.95
CA ALA A 33 -11.75 7.66 10.24
C ALA A 33 -10.75 8.84 10.19
N HIS A 34 -9.95 8.95 9.13
CA HIS A 34 -8.73 9.77 9.15
C HIS A 34 -8.64 10.83 8.04
N VAL A 35 -9.56 10.87 7.07
CA VAL A 35 -9.52 11.86 5.97
C VAL A 35 -10.66 12.86 6.12
N ARG A 36 -10.34 14.15 5.95
CA ARG A 36 -11.29 15.26 6.10
C ARG A 36 -11.26 16.18 4.87
N PRO A 37 -12.34 16.92 4.57
CA PRO A 37 -12.30 17.99 3.58
C PRO A 37 -11.16 18.99 3.87
N GLY A 38 -10.40 19.32 2.83
CA GLY A 38 -9.20 20.15 2.91
C GLY A 38 -7.90 19.36 2.99
N ASP A 39 -7.93 18.05 3.29
CA ASP A 39 -6.74 17.21 3.30
C ASP A 39 -6.18 16.97 1.91
N VAL A 40 -4.86 16.78 1.86
CA VAL A 40 -4.14 16.22 0.71
C VAL A 40 -3.81 14.77 1.03
N VAL A 41 -4.18 13.86 0.15
CA VAL A 41 -3.88 12.43 0.28
C VAL A 41 -3.07 11.95 -0.91
N LEU A 42 -2.25 10.91 -0.70
CA LEU A 42 -1.46 10.27 -1.75
C LEU A 42 -1.94 8.84 -1.97
N ASP A 43 -2.11 8.46 -3.24
CA ASP A 43 -2.29 7.06 -3.66
C ASP A 43 -1.06 6.60 -4.43
N VAL A 44 -0.40 5.57 -3.91
CA VAL A 44 0.85 5.05 -4.48
C VAL A 44 0.56 3.93 -5.45
N ALA A 45 1.04 4.07 -6.67
CA ALA A 45 0.94 3.11 -7.76
C ALA A 45 -0.48 2.59 -8.02
N PRO A 46 -1.50 3.48 -8.17
CA PRO A 46 -2.87 3.05 -8.47
C PRO A 46 -2.98 2.39 -9.86
N GLN A 47 -1.96 2.51 -10.70
CA GLN A 47 -1.88 1.96 -12.06
C GLN A 47 -3.11 2.36 -12.92
N ALA A 48 -3.65 1.40 -13.68
CA ALA A 48 -4.86 1.58 -14.48
C ALA A 48 -6.16 1.57 -13.66
N HIS A 49 -6.06 1.41 -12.33
CA HIS A 49 -7.21 1.39 -11.44
C HIS A 49 -7.54 2.78 -10.92
N ALA A 50 -8.80 3.00 -10.57
CA ALA A 50 -9.22 4.28 -9.99
C ALA A 50 -8.63 4.54 -8.58
N GLY A 51 -7.99 3.53 -7.99
CA GLY A 51 -7.42 3.59 -6.65
C GLY A 51 -8.43 4.04 -5.60
N VAL A 52 -8.01 4.93 -4.70
CA VAL A 52 -8.89 5.47 -3.65
C VAL A 52 -9.81 6.59 -4.14
N ARG A 53 -9.63 7.10 -5.37
CA ARG A 53 -10.38 8.24 -5.91
C ARG A 53 -11.89 8.16 -5.72
N PRO A 54 -12.57 7.04 -6.06
CA PRO A 54 -14.04 6.94 -5.94
C PRO A 54 -14.53 6.86 -4.48
N LEU A 55 -13.62 6.70 -3.52
CA LEU A 55 -13.94 6.56 -2.10
C LEU A 55 -13.81 7.87 -1.33
N LEU A 56 -13.12 8.87 -1.90
CA LEU A 56 -12.81 10.11 -1.21
C LEU A 56 -14.03 11.02 -1.09
N PRO A 57 -14.22 11.68 0.06
CA PRO A 57 -15.25 12.70 0.20
C PRO A 57 -14.90 13.96 -0.60
N GLY A 58 -15.91 14.78 -0.87
CA GLY A 58 -15.71 16.08 -1.51
C GLY A 58 -14.76 16.98 -0.72
N GLY A 59 -13.97 17.80 -1.43
CA GLY A 59 -13.02 18.73 -0.82
C GLY A 59 -11.66 18.14 -0.43
N VAL A 60 -11.39 16.87 -0.73
CA VAL A 60 -10.08 16.24 -0.57
C VAL A 60 -9.29 16.37 -1.88
N THR A 61 -8.01 16.71 -1.76
CA THR A 61 -7.09 16.71 -2.89
C THR A 61 -6.39 15.37 -2.97
N LEU A 62 -6.54 14.68 -4.11
CA LEU A 62 -5.83 13.43 -4.39
C LEU A 62 -4.62 13.69 -5.28
N GLU A 63 -3.45 13.33 -4.82
CA GLU A 63 -2.22 13.22 -5.60
C GLU A 63 -1.84 11.75 -5.74
N THR A 64 -1.07 11.42 -6.78
CA THR A 64 -0.64 10.04 -7.07
C THR A 64 0.86 9.99 -7.28
N LEU A 65 1.47 8.86 -6.93
CA LEU A 65 2.88 8.59 -7.18
C LEU A 65 3.01 7.25 -7.90
N ASP A 66 3.79 7.20 -8.95
CA ASP A 66 4.11 5.96 -9.66
C ASP A 66 5.56 5.99 -10.15
N LEU A 67 6.17 4.80 -10.25
CA LEU A 67 7.51 4.63 -10.82
C LEU A 67 7.48 4.77 -12.36
N ASP A 68 6.36 4.40 -12.99
CA ASP A 68 6.20 4.46 -14.45
C ASP A 68 5.83 5.90 -14.89
N PRO A 69 6.69 6.56 -15.69
CA PRO A 69 6.37 7.88 -16.24
C PRO A 69 5.15 7.88 -17.17
N GLY A 70 4.78 6.71 -17.71
CA GLY A 70 3.57 6.53 -18.53
C GLY A 70 2.27 6.45 -17.73
N ALA A 71 2.32 6.33 -16.41
CA ALA A 71 1.14 6.22 -15.55
C ALA A 71 0.34 7.52 -15.43
N GLY A 72 0.91 8.68 -15.81
CA GLY A 72 0.26 9.99 -15.67
C GLY A 72 0.02 10.38 -14.20
N ALA A 73 0.86 9.91 -13.29
CA ALA A 73 0.81 10.24 -11.88
C ALA A 73 1.22 11.71 -11.63
N THR A 74 0.83 12.25 -10.47
CA THR A 74 1.26 13.57 -10.03
C THR A 74 2.78 13.61 -9.87
N TYR A 75 3.36 12.54 -9.33
CA TYR A 75 4.80 12.38 -9.15
C TYR A 75 5.27 11.10 -9.84
N THR A 76 6.28 11.22 -10.70
CA THR A 76 7.02 10.06 -11.20
C THR A 76 8.23 9.88 -10.29
N ALA A 77 8.19 8.87 -9.42
CA ALA A 77 9.17 8.73 -8.35
C ALA A 77 9.36 7.27 -7.92
N ASP A 78 10.58 6.93 -7.49
CA ASP A 78 10.90 5.65 -6.84
C ASP A 78 10.84 5.82 -5.33
N LEU A 79 9.94 5.12 -4.66
CA LEU A 79 9.86 5.14 -3.19
C LEU A 79 11.16 4.71 -2.49
N CYS A 80 12.02 3.96 -3.18
CA CYS A 80 13.30 3.51 -2.63
C CYS A 80 14.42 4.57 -2.72
N ALA A 81 14.14 5.74 -3.28
CA ALA A 81 15.08 6.83 -3.46
C ALA A 81 14.67 8.08 -2.70
N GLU A 82 15.57 9.05 -2.61
CA GLU A 82 15.21 10.41 -2.20
C GLU A 82 14.46 11.10 -3.34
N ASN A 83 13.26 11.63 -3.04
CA ASN A 83 12.41 12.29 -4.01
C ASN A 83 12.23 13.78 -3.63
N PRO A 84 13.13 14.68 -4.04
CA PRO A 84 13.08 16.10 -3.69
C PRO A 84 11.82 16.80 -4.25
N ASP A 85 11.26 16.29 -5.33
CA ASP A 85 10.05 16.82 -5.95
C ASP A 85 8.76 16.42 -5.21
N VAL A 86 8.83 15.43 -4.33
CA VAL A 86 7.72 15.03 -3.45
C VAL A 86 7.88 15.75 -2.11
N PRO A 87 7.02 16.73 -1.78
CA PRO A 87 7.19 17.51 -0.55
C PRO A 87 7.11 16.64 0.70
N GLY A 88 7.98 16.92 1.69
CA GLY A 88 7.86 16.37 3.03
C GLY A 88 6.68 16.97 3.77
N ASP A 89 6.17 16.26 4.79
CA ASP A 89 5.09 16.73 5.66
C ASP A 89 3.87 17.31 4.91
N ARG A 90 3.47 16.63 3.83
CA ARG A 90 2.41 17.11 2.93
C ARG A 90 1.09 16.35 3.09
N PHE A 91 1.15 15.02 3.23
CA PHE A 91 -0.02 14.17 3.11
C PHE A 91 -0.63 13.82 4.47
N ALA A 92 -1.92 14.08 4.64
CA ALA A 92 -2.66 13.67 5.82
C ALA A 92 -2.85 12.13 5.86
N CYS A 93 -2.95 11.51 4.67
CA CYS A 93 -3.06 10.07 4.54
C CYS A 93 -2.33 9.60 3.26
N VAL A 94 -1.59 8.51 3.36
CA VAL A 94 -0.93 7.84 2.24
C VAL A 94 -1.45 6.42 2.13
N PHE A 95 -1.92 6.05 0.94
CA PHE A 95 -2.37 4.71 0.59
C PHE A 95 -1.26 4.02 -0.21
N CYS A 96 -0.67 2.97 0.36
CA CYS A 96 0.37 2.14 -0.23
C CYS A 96 -0.10 0.67 -0.15
N THR A 97 -0.98 0.29 -1.07
CA THR A 97 -1.67 -1.01 -1.02
C THR A 97 -1.17 -1.94 -2.10
N GLU A 98 -0.64 -3.11 -1.71
CA GLU A 98 -0.03 -4.11 -2.61
C GLU A 98 1.09 -3.48 -3.48
N VAL A 99 2.00 -2.75 -2.84
CA VAL A 99 3.13 -2.06 -3.50
C VAL A 99 4.46 -2.47 -2.89
N LEU A 100 4.51 -2.59 -1.56
CA LEU A 100 5.78 -2.74 -0.85
C LEU A 100 6.52 -4.03 -1.21
N GLU A 101 5.79 -5.08 -1.61
CA GLU A 101 6.36 -6.33 -2.11
C GLU A 101 7.15 -6.18 -3.41
N HIS A 102 6.87 -5.12 -4.19
CA HIS A 102 7.54 -4.82 -5.45
C HIS A 102 8.78 -3.93 -5.30
N THR A 103 9.02 -3.39 -4.11
CA THR A 103 10.15 -2.49 -3.85
C THR A 103 11.46 -3.26 -3.68
N LEU A 104 12.58 -2.70 -4.17
CA LEU A 104 13.90 -3.31 -3.97
C LEU A 104 14.46 -3.05 -2.57
N GLN A 105 14.12 -1.92 -1.97
CA GLN A 105 14.62 -1.43 -0.68
C GLN A 105 13.44 -1.02 0.22
N PRO A 106 12.71 -1.99 0.80
CA PRO A 106 11.46 -1.70 1.52
C PRO A 106 11.64 -0.80 2.75
N PHE A 107 12.82 -0.82 3.39
CA PHE A 107 13.14 0.09 4.51
C PHE A 107 13.28 1.54 4.03
N ASP A 108 13.85 1.75 2.85
CA ASP A 108 13.97 3.08 2.26
C ASP A 108 12.60 3.59 1.81
N ALA A 109 11.81 2.73 1.19
CA ALA A 109 10.43 3.04 0.81
C ALA A 109 9.59 3.47 2.02
N VAL A 110 9.66 2.73 3.14
CA VAL A 110 8.92 3.08 4.36
C VAL A 110 9.43 4.38 4.98
N ARG A 111 10.75 4.66 4.89
CA ARG A 111 11.32 5.93 5.36
C ARG A 111 10.82 7.12 4.53
N GLU A 112 10.70 6.95 3.21
CA GLU A 112 10.13 7.96 2.33
C GLU A 112 8.63 8.18 2.60
N LEU A 113 7.85 7.13 2.77
CA LEU A 113 6.45 7.21 3.19
C LEU A 113 6.28 7.97 4.51
N HIS A 114 7.21 7.77 5.45
CA HIS A 114 7.21 8.51 6.71
C HIS A 114 7.55 9.99 6.49
N ARG A 115 8.55 10.31 5.64
CA ARG A 115 8.98 11.68 5.36
C ARG A 115 7.87 12.54 4.79
N ILE A 116 7.09 12.00 3.85
CA ILE A 116 6.05 12.73 3.11
C ILE A 116 4.74 12.92 3.89
N LEU A 117 4.49 12.11 4.92
CA LEU A 117 3.33 12.27 5.81
C LEU A 117 3.50 13.48 6.73
N VAL A 118 2.41 14.23 6.97
CA VAL A 118 2.40 15.24 8.04
C VAL A 118 2.55 14.58 9.41
N PRO A 119 3.08 15.29 10.45
CA PRO A 119 2.98 14.83 11.82
C PRO A 119 1.53 14.48 12.18
N GLY A 120 1.30 13.29 12.75
CA GLY A 120 -0.04 12.76 13.01
C GLY A 120 -0.74 12.13 11.80
N GLY A 121 -0.14 12.18 10.59
CA GLY A 121 -0.68 11.59 9.37
C GLY A 121 -0.66 10.06 9.37
N HIS A 122 -1.48 9.45 8.51
CA HIS A 122 -1.71 8.00 8.51
C HIS A 122 -1.20 7.33 7.24
N LEU A 123 -0.52 6.20 7.42
CA LEU A 123 -0.16 5.25 6.36
C LEU A 123 -1.17 4.10 6.36
N VAL A 124 -1.79 3.85 5.22
CA VAL A 124 -2.65 2.69 4.96
C VAL A 124 -1.87 1.75 4.07
N LEU A 125 -1.46 0.62 4.61
CA LEU A 125 -0.55 -0.33 3.97
C LEU A 125 -1.18 -1.72 3.90
N THR A 126 -1.04 -2.38 2.75
CA THR A 126 -1.31 -3.82 2.63
C THR A 126 -0.18 -4.52 1.88
N THR A 127 0.06 -5.78 2.22
CA THR A 127 1.05 -6.62 1.55
C THR A 127 0.57 -8.07 1.47
N PRO A 128 0.76 -8.78 0.34
CA PRO A 128 0.39 -10.17 0.22
C PRO A 128 1.34 -11.06 1.02
N PHE A 129 0.84 -12.22 1.48
CA PHE A 129 1.67 -13.26 2.08
C PHE A 129 1.49 -14.61 1.38
N ASN A 130 0.34 -15.27 1.50
CA ASN A 130 0.05 -16.51 0.78
C ASN A 130 -0.56 -16.20 -0.59
N PHE A 131 0.25 -15.66 -1.47
CA PHE A 131 -0.14 -15.32 -2.82
C PHE A 131 0.98 -15.65 -3.82
N ARG A 132 0.61 -16.03 -5.04
CA ARG A 132 1.56 -16.34 -6.10
C ARG A 132 2.44 -15.15 -6.45
N ILE A 133 3.61 -15.41 -7.05
CA ILE A 133 4.41 -14.36 -7.71
C ILE A 133 3.55 -13.72 -8.81
N HIS A 134 3.48 -12.39 -8.80
CA HIS A 134 2.61 -11.63 -9.70
C HIS A 134 3.30 -10.37 -10.22
N GLY A 135 2.70 -9.70 -11.16
CA GLY A 135 3.21 -8.44 -11.72
C GLY A 135 2.52 -7.20 -11.16
N PRO A 136 3.14 -6.03 -11.37
CA PRO A 136 4.37 -5.79 -12.13
C PRO A 136 5.61 -6.37 -11.44
N LEU A 137 6.59 -6.86 -12.22
CA LEU A 137 7.85 -7.35 -11.69
C LEU A 137 8.82 -6.17 -11.45
N PRO A 138 9.73 -6.26 -10.43
CA PRO A 138 9.95 -7.43 -9.57
C PRO A 138 8.89 -7.62 -8.48
N ASP A 139 8.68 -8.86 -8.03
CA ASP A 139 7.89 -9.24 -6.86
C ASP A 139 8.84 -9.89 -5.86
N CYS A 140 9.33 -9.09 -4.90
CA CYS A 140 10.51 -9.38 -4.10
C CYS A 140 10.19 -9.98 -2.73
N TRP A 141 9.06 -9.58 -2.11
CA TRP A 141 8.88 -9.77 -0.68
C TRP A 141 7.54 -10.43 -0.32
N ARG A 142 7.59 -11.21 0.77
CA ARG A 142 6.43 -11.65 1.53
C ARG A 142 6.72 -11.35 2.99
N PHE A 143 6.05 -10.32 3.53
CA PHE A 143 6.28 -9.86 4.89
C PHE A 143 5.43 -10.66 5.86
N THR A 144 6.04 -11.07 6.98
CA THR A 144 5.30 -11.55 8.14
C THR A 144 4.83 -10.37 9.00
N GLU A 145 3.95 -10.60 9.96
CA GLU A 145 3.59 -9.58 10.97
C GLU A 145 4.83 -8.97 11.63
N HIS A 146 5.79 -9.81 12.01
CA HIS A 146 7.04 -9.35 12.64
C HIS A 146 7.91 -8.52 11.69
N GLY A 147 7.95 -8.90 10.42
CA GLY A 147 8.65 -8.12 9.38
C GLY A 147 8.02 -6.75 9.18
N LEU A 148 6.68 -6.66 9.14
CA LEU A 148 5.97 -5.38 9.04
C LEU A 148 6.20 -4.51 10.28
N ARG A 149 6.18 -5.08 11.49
CA ARG A 149 6.49 -4.32 12.71
C ARG A 149 7.93 -3.78 12.72
N ALA A 150 8.88 -4.54 12.19
CA ALA A 150 10.28 -4.09 12.07
C ALA A 150 10.41 -2.95 11.04
N LEU A 151 9.74 -3.06 9.88
CA LEU A 151 9.72 -2.03 8.84
C LEU A 151 9.09 -0.72 9.34
N LEU A 152 8.00 -0.83 10.10
CA LEU A 152 7.21 0.31 10.59
C LEU A 152 7.69 0.83 11.95
N GLY A 153 8.94 0.56 12.35
CA GLY A 153 9.47 0.93 13.67
C GLY A 153 9.46 2.42 13.99
N ALA A 154 9.39 3.30 12.97
CA ALA A 154 9.25 4.75 13.14
C ALA A 154 7.79 5.21 13.26
N PHE A 155 6.83 4.32 13.11
CA PHE A 155 5.40 4.61 13.18
C PHE A 155 4.79 4.06 14.47
N GLU A 156 3.71 4.67 14.91
CA GLU A 156 2.75 4.06 15.82
C GLU A 156 1.80 3.16 15.03
N ILE A 157 1.81 1.86 15.28
CA ILE A 157 0.90 0.91 14.62
C ILE A 157 -0.48 1.01 15.28
N VAL A 158 -1.43 1.57 14.56
CA VAL A 158 -2.83 1.70 15.00
C VAL A 158 -3.60 0.40 14.80
N GLU A 159 -3.39 -0.25 13.66
CA GLU A 159 -3.94 -1.56 13.31
C GLU A 159 -2.91 -2.36 12.52
N LEU A 160 -2.73 -3.62 12.85
CA LEU A 160 -2.06 -4.61 12.01
C LEU A 160 -2.83 -5.92 12.15
N ALA A 161 -3.44 -6.38 11.08
CA ALA A 161 -4.30 -7.55 11.07
C ALA A 161 -4.03 -8.43 9.85
N ALA A 162 -4.12 -9.73 10.06
CA ALA A 162 -4.07 -10.73 9.01
C ALA A 162 -5.47 -11.00 8.43
N VAL A 163 -5.51 -11.30 7.13
CA VAL A 163 -6.64 -11.98 6.50
C VAL A 163 -6.25 -13.44 6.38
N GLU A 164 -6.87 -14.28 7.20
CA GLU A 164 -6.47 -15.68 7.33
C GLU A 164 -6.84 -16.52 6.11
N THR A 165 -6.02 -17.51 5.80
CA THR A 165 -6.38 -18.58 4.88
C THR A 165 -7.23 -19.59 5.64
N PRO A 166 -8.43 -19.96 5.17
CA PRO A 166 -9.25 -20.99 5.80
C PRO A 166 -8.45 -22.28 6.04
N ASP A 167 -8.60 -22.88 7.22
CA ASP A 167 -7.97 -24.14 7.63
C ASP A 167 -6.42 -24.17 7.58
N ARG A 168 -5.77 -23.01 7.47
CA ARG A 168 -4.31 -22.89 7.47
C ARG A 168 -3.82 -21.81 8.45
N PRO A 169 -3.78 -22.10 9.75
CA PRO A 169 -3.29 -21.15 10.75
C PRO A 169 -1.83 -20.74 10.46
N LEU A 170 -1.50 -19.48 10.74
CA LEU A 170 -0.18 -18.88 10.50
C LEU A 170 0.22 -18.81 9.00
N MET A 171 -0.75 -18.88 8.11
CA MET A 171 -0.54 -18.74 6.67
C MET A 171 -1.57 -17.77 6.09
N PRO A 172 -1.60 -16.50 6.53
CA PRO A 172 -2.60 -15.53 6.08
C PRO A 172 -2.49 -15.26 4.58
N ILE A 173 -3.59 -14.86 3.97
CA ILE A 173 -3.61 -14.46 2.55
C ILE A 173 -2.80 -13.18 2.38
N HIS A 174 -3.09 -12.17 3.21
CA HIS A 174 -2.34 -10.92 3.24
C HIS A 174 -2.47 -10.21 4.60
N TYR A 175 -1.65 -9.18 4.80
CA TYR A 175 -1.73 -8.27 5.94
C TYR A 175 -2.28 -6.92 5.54
N ARG A 176 -2.98 -6.28 6.47
CA ARG A 176 -3.49 -4.92 6.39
C ARG A 176 -3.06 -4.12 7.61
N THR A 177 -2.62 -2.90 7.37
CA THR A 177 -2.05 -2.07 8.42
C THR A 177 -2.53 -0.63 8.29
N ILE A 178 -2.84 0.00 9.42
CA ILE A 178 -2.92 1.45 9.57
C ILE A 178 -1.84 1.83 10.58
N ALA A 179 -0.95 2.72 10.18
CA ALA A 179 0.12 3.23 11.01
C ALA A 179 0.09 4.77 11.02
N ARG A 180 0.51 5.41 12.11
CA ARG A 180 0.49 6.85 12.29
C ARG A 180 1.91 7.37 12.47
N LYS A 181 2.28 8.46 11.78
CA LYS A 181 3.47 9.22 12.07
C LYS A 181 3.29 9.95 13.40
N ALA A 182 4.27 9.87 14.30
CA ALA A 182 4.23 10.62 15.54
C ALA A 182 4.03 12.12 15.30
N ALA A 183 3.37 12.80 16.24
CA ALA A 183 3.11 14.25 16.15
C ALA A 183 4.37 15.07 16.47
#